data_b3a608af69681ca837d8b48f588e50cc
#
_entry.id   b3a608af69681ca837d8b48f588e50cc
#
_cell.length_a   1.000
_cell.length_b   1.000
_cell.length_c   1.000
_cell.angle_alpha   90.00
_cell.angle_beta   90.00
_cell.angle_gamma   90.00
#
_symmetry.space_group_name_H-M   'P 1'
#
loop_
_entity.id
_entity.type
_entity.pdbx_description
1 polymer ?
#
loop_
_entity_poly.entity_id
_entity_poly.type
_entity_poly.pdbx_seq_one_letter_code
_entity_poly.pdbx_strand_id
1 'polypeptide(L)'
;LYNDGGVGLLEAGTGVGKSMGYLVPALRWAAANGERTIVSTNTINLQEQLVGKDLPFLAGALTDQKVRFALLKGWRNYLCLNRLELARAGGASLLDDGMSAELASIEAWAARTADGSVADLPTPPRVEVW
;
A
#
# COMPACT_ATOMS: atom_id res chain seq x y z
N LEU A 1 -15.02 -19.66 -10.19
CA LEU A 1 -14.26 -19.47 -8.95
C LEU A 1 -15.11 -18.73 -7.90
N TYR A 2 -15.58 -17.53 -8.21
CA TYR A 2 -16.35 -16.75 -7.23
C TYR A 2 -17.64 -17.45 -6.77
N ASN A 3 -18.36 -18.11 -7.67
CA ASN A 3 -19.60 -18.80 -7.32
C ASN A 3 -19.38 -20.13 -6.60
N ASP A 4 -18.39 -20.91 -7.06
CA ASP A 4 -18.24 -22.32 -6.65
C ASP A 4 -16.99 -22.55 -5.79
N GLY A 5 -16.20 -21.50 -5.54
CA GLY A 5 -14.91 -21.62 -4.86
C GLY A 5 -13.84 -22.33 -5.70
N GLY A 6 -12.78 -22.75 -5.04
CA GLY A 6 -11.69 -23.49 -5.68
C GLY A 6 -10.47 -22.63 -6.01
N VAL A 7 -9.55 -23.20 -6.81
CA VAL A 7 -8.29 -22.57 -7.24
C VAL A 7 -8.23 -22.54 -8.76
N GLY A 8 -7.91 -21.39 -9.32
CA GLY A 8 -7.65 -21.22 -10.75
C GLY A 8 -6.25 -20.70 -10.99
N LEU A 9 -5.55 -21.33 -11.93
CA LEU A 9 -4.25 -20.87 -12.42
C LEU A 9 -4.44 -20.29 -13.82
N LEU A 10 -4.12 -19.00 -13.96
CA LEU A 10 -4.30 -18.27 -15.21
C LEU A 10 -2.96 -17.63 -15.62
N GLU A 11 -2.45 -18.02 -16.77
CA GLU A 11 -1.26 -17.42 -17.35
C GLU A 11 -1.65 -16.51 -18.53
N ALA A 12 -1.04 -15.35 -18.57
CA ALA A 12 -1.20 -14.42 -19.69
C ALA A 12 0.06 -13.58 -19.86
N GLY A 13 0.44 -13.28 -21.08
CA GLY A 13 1.60 -12.46 -21.42
C GLY A 13 1.55 -11.05 -20.82
N THR A 14 2.64 -10.31 -20.97
CA THR A 14 2.68 -8.89 -20.58
C THR A 14 1.83 -8.02 -21.50
N GLY A 15 1.24 -6.95 -20.97
CA GLY A 15 0.47 -5.99 -21.78
C GLY A 15 -0.95 -6.39 -22.18
N VAL A 16 -1.42 -7.60 -21.85
CA VAL A 16 -2.75 -8.10 -22.26
C VAL A 16 -3.91 -7.65 -21.34
N GLY A 17 -3.66 -6.74 -20.42
CA GLY A 17 -4.72 -6.24 -19.53
C GLY A 17 -5.07 -7.17 -18.35
N LYS A 18 -4.10 -7.94 -17.82
CA LYS A 18 -4.31 -8.85 -16.68
C LYS A 18 -5.01 -8.18 -15.51
N SER A 19 -4.62 -6.95 -15.16
CA SER A 19 -5.21 -6.20 -14.05
C SER A 19 -6.72 -6.08 -14.21
N MET A 20 -7.18 -5.68 -15.39
CA MET A 20 -8.61 -5.58 -15.69
C MET A 20 -9.30 -6.94 -15.63
N GLY A 21 -8.64 -7.99 -16.12
CA GLY A 21 -9.17 -9.36 -16.16
C GLY A 21 -9.54 -9.91 -14.79
N TYR A 22 -8.80 -9.57 -13.72
CA TYR A 22 -9.15 -10.00 -12.36
C TYR A 22 -9.85 -8.92 -11.52
N LEU A 23 -9.60 -7.64 -11.75
CA LEU A 23 -10.22 -6.56 -10.98
C LEU A 23 -11.70 -6.40 -11.29
N VAL A 24 -12.11 -6.48 -12.56
CA VAL A 24 -13.53 -6.31 -12.94
C VAL A 24 -14.42 -7.33 -12.26
N PRO A 25 -14.18 -8.65 -12.36
CA PRO A 25 -15.01 -9.63 -11.64
C PRO A 25 -14.90 -9.48 -10.12
N ALA A 26 -13.70 -9.15 -9.57
CA ALA A 26 -13.51 -8.93 -8.16
C ALA A 26 -14.38 -7.78 -7.61
N LEU A 27 -14.38 -6.64 -8.30
CA LEU A 27 -15.17 -5.48 -7.90
C LEU A 27 -16.66 -5.72 -8.01
N ARG A 28 -17.11 -6.36 -9.09
CA ARG A 28 -18.51 -6.71 -9.28
C ARG A 28 -19.01 -7.69 -8.22
N TRP A 29 -18.20 -8.71 -7.90
CA TRP A 29 -18.51 -9.65 -6.85
C TRP A 29 -18.63 -8.97 -5.49
N ALA A 30 -17.61 -8.18 -5.13
CA ALA A 30 -17.58 -7.47 -3.86
C ALA A 30 -18.78 -6.52 -3.70
N ALA A 31 -19.14 -5.80 -4.76
CA ALA A 31 -20.28 -4.89 -4.75
C ALA A 31 -21.62 -5.62 -4.64
N ALA A 32 -21.79 -6.71 -5.38
CA ALA A 32 -23.06 -7.47 -5.41
C ALA A 32 -23.30 -8.25 -4.12
N ASN A 33 -22.25 -8.77 -3.48
CA ASN A 33 -22.38 -9.67 -2.33
C ASN A 33 -22.00 -9.02 -0.99
N GLY A 34 -21.45 -7.79 -1.00
CA GLY A 34 -20.94 -7.13 0.21
C GLY A 34 -19.68 -7.80 0.79
N GLU A 35 -19.03 -8.64 0.02
CA GLU A 35 -17.85 -9.41 0.43
C GLU A 35 -16.55 -8.70 0.05
N ARG A 36 -15.48 -9.06 0.76
CA ARG A 36 -14.13 -8.52 0.46
C ARG A 36 -13.41 -9.43 -0.51
N THR A 37 -12.78 -8.82 -1.51
CA THR A 37 -11.79 -9.48 -2.35
C THR A 37 -10.40 -8.94 -2.01
N ILE A 38 -9.44 -9.83 -1.81
CA ILE A 38 -8.05 -9.47 -1.55
C ILE A 38 -7.23 -9.75 -2.80
N VAL A 39 -6.54 -8.71 -3.29
CA VAL A 39 -5.60 -8.81 -4.40
C VAL A 39 -4.18 -8.67 -3.85
N SER A 40 -3.41 -9.75 -3.91
CA SER A 40 -2.01 -9.74 -3.50
C SER A 40 -1.10 -9.55 -4.71
N THR A 41 -0.12 -8.66 -4.60
CA THR A 41 0.86 -8.39 -5.65
C THR A 41 2.28 -8.55 -5.11
N ASN A 42 3.22 -8.89 -5.99
CA ASN A 42 4.62 -9.09 -5.61
C ASN A 42 5.42 -7.77 -5.50
N THR A 43 4.95 -6.68 -6.11
CA THR A 43 5.72 -5.43 -6.16
C THR A 43 4.89 -4.24 -5.72
N ILE A 44 5.56 -3.28 -5.05
CA ILE A 44 4.95 -2.00 -4.65
C ILE A 44 4.48 -1.21 -5.88
N ASN A 45 5.28 -1.19 -6.96
CA ASN A 45 4.92 -0.49 -8.19
C ASN A 45 3.58 -0.97 -8.76
N LEU A 46 3.34 -2.28 -8.75
CA LEU A 46 2.05 -2.83 -9.19
C LEU A 46 0.93 -2.46 -8.23
N GLN A 47 1.16 -2.47 -6.91
CA GLN A 47 0.17 -2.01 -5.93
C GLN A 47 -0.23 -0.55 -6.19
N GLU A 48 0.74 0.32 -6.39
CA GLU A 48 0.54 1.74 -6.68
C GLU A 48 -0.19 1.96 -8.01
N GLN A 49 0.17 1.21 -9.04
CA GLN A 49 -0.57 1.24 -10.31
C GLN A 49 -2.04 0.84 -10.12
N LEU A 50 -2.30 -0.24 -9.40
CA LEU A 50 -3.67 -0.72 -9.17
C LEU A 50 -4.51 0.33 -8.43
N VAL A 51 -3.96 0.90 -7.37
CA VAL A 51 -4.71 1.85 -6.52
C VAL A 51 -4.75 3.26 -7.11
N GLY A 52 -3.67 3.69 -7.74
CA GLY A 52 -3.59 5.05 -8.31
C GLY A 52 -4.20 5.20 -9.71
N LYS A 53 -4.35 4.11 -10.45
CA LYS A 53 -4.80 4.17 -11.85
C LYS A 53 -5.94 3.20 -12.16
N ASP A 54 -5.72 1.90 -11.97
CA ASP A 54 -6.63 0.87 -12.47
C ASP A 54 -7.96 0.86 -11.71
N LEU A 55 -7.91 0.92 -10.38
CA LEU A 55 -9.12 0.94 -9.53
C LEU A 55 -9.93 2.24 -9.67
N PRO A 56 -9.35 3.45 -9.67
CA PRO A 56 -10.10 4.67 -9.95
C PRO A 56 -10.77 4.67 -11.32
N PHE A 57 -10.08 4.17 -12.35
CA PHE A 57 -10.64 4.02 -13.69
C PHE A 57 -11.85 3.10 -13.69
N LEU A 58 -11.73 1.92 -13.05
CA LEU A 58 -12.83 0.95 -12.95
C LEU A 58 -13.99 1.45 -12.09
N ALA A 59 -13.72 2.16 -11.00
CA ALA A 59 -14.75 2.78 -10.19
C ALA A 59 -15.57 3.81 -10.98
N GLY A 60 -14.93 4.57 -11.87
CA GLY A 60 -15.60 5.47 -12.79
C GLY A 60 -16.38 4.77 -13.90
N ALA A 61 -15.95 3.59 -14.33
CA ALA A 61 -16.62 2.80 -15.38
C ALA A 61 -17.78 1.94 -14.84
N LEU A 62 -17.76 1.57 -13.55
CA LEU A 62 -18.80 0.80 -12.86
C LEU A 62 -19.74 1.75 -12.12
N THR A 63 -20.45 2.61 -12.85
CA THR A 63 -21.21 3.75 -12.31
C THR A 63 -22.41 3.38 -11.45
N ASP A 64 -22.91 2.17 -11.54
CA ASP A 64 -24.08 1.66 -10.85
C ASP A 64 -23.77 1.02 -9.47
N GLN A 65 -22.48 0.93 -9.12
CA GLN A 65 -22.02 0.26 -7.89
C GLN A 65 -21.04 1.12 -7.08
N LYS A 66 -21.24 1.18 -5.76
CA LYS A 66 -20.26 1.80 -4.84
C LYS A 66 -19.06 0.87 -4.64
N VAL A 67 -17.99 1.14 -5.35
CA VAL A 67 -16.72 0.44 -5.19
C VAL A 67 -15.89 1.13 -4.10
N ARG A 68 -15.46 0.36 -3.08
CA ARG A 68 -14.51 0.80 -2.06
C ARG A 68 -13.28 -0.08 -2.10
N PHE A 69 -12.12 0.53 -2.05
CA PHE A 69 -10.85 -0.18 -2.02
C PHE A 69 -9.87 0.51 -1.07
N ALA A 70 -8.91 -0.24 -0.58
CA ALA A 70 -7.83 0.25 0.27
C ALA A 70 -6.52 -0.46 -0.08
N LEU A 71 -5.41 0.21 0.13
CA LEU A 71 -4.07 -0.35 -0.03
C LEU A 71 -3.52 -0.75 1.34
N LEU A 72 -2.92 -1.95 1.40
CA LEU A 72 -2.12 -2.38 2.53
C LEU A 72 -0.77 -2.87 2.01
N LYS A 73 0.30 -2.20 2.41
CA LYS A 73 1.69 -2.58 2.14
C LYS A 73 2.21 -3.48 3.26
N GLY A 74 3.35 -4.13 3.05
CA GLY A 74 4.02 -4.86 4.13
C GLY A 74 4.48 -3.93 5.26
N TRP A 75 4.57 -4.43 6.48
CA TRP A 75 4.88 -3.68 7.71
C TRP A 75 6.10 -2.76 7.59
N ARG A 76 7.13 -3.19 6.88
CA ARG A 76 8.38 -2.42 6.68
C ARG A 76 8.19 -1.13 5.88
N ASN A 77 7.03 -0.98 5.24
CA ASN A 77 6.71 0.21 4.44
C ASN A 77 5.93 1.26 5.24
N TYR A 78 5.73 1.02 6.54
CA TYR A 78 5.04 1.95 7.42
C TYR A 78 5.90 2.35 8.61
N LEU A 79 5.73 3.59 9.06
CA LEU A 79 6.34 4.08 10.29
C LEU A 79 5.86 3.27 11.49
N CYS A 80 6.78 2.77 12.28
CA CYS A 80 6.49 2.14 13.56
C CYS A 80 6.50 3.19 14.66
N LEU A 81 5.34 3.58 15.16
CA LEU A 81 5.22 4.60 16.22
C LEU A 81 5.98 4.21 17.50
N ASN A 82 5.94 2.94 17.88
CA ASN A 82 6.68 2.46 19.04
C ASN A 82 8.21 2.60 18.85
N ARG A 83 8.73 2.32 17.65
CA ARG A 83 10.16 2.56 17.38
C ARG A 83 10.52 4.03 17.40
N LEU A 84 9.66 4.88 16.87
CA LEU A 84 9.86 6.32 16.91
C LEU A 84 9.91 6.84 18.36
N GLU A 85 9.00 6.40 19.19
CA GLU A 85 8.99 6.73 20.64
C GLU A 85 10.26 6.25 21.35
N LEU A 86 10.72 5.03 21.08
CA LEU A 86 11.95 4.49 21.65
C LEU A 86 13.17 5.27 21.17
N ALA A 87 13.23 5.67 19.89
CA ALA A 87 14.31 6.49 19.36
C ALA A 87 14.36 7.87 20.04
N ARG A 88 13.21 8.48 20.29
CA ARG A 88 13.09 9.73 21.05
C ARG A 88 13.59 9.57 22.49
N ALA A 89 13.15 8.50 23.17
CA ALA A 89 13.49 8.24 24.57
C ALA A 89 14.95 7.82 24.75
N GLY A 90 15.52 7.08 23.80
CA GLY A 90 16.91 6.58 23.84
C GLY A 90 17.96 7.66 23.61
N GLY A 91 17.54 8.83 23.23
CA GLY A 91 18.36 10.02 23.09
C GLY A 91 19.35 9.99 21.91
N ALA A 92 19.62 11.15 21.37
CA ALA A 92 20.59 11.41 20.33
C ALA A 92 22.05 11.00 20.69
N SER A 93 22.27 10.47 21.86
CA SER A 93 23.61 10.12 22.42
C SER A 93 24.28 8.93 21.72
N LEU A 94 23.53 8.13 20.95
CA LEU A 94 24.04 6.96 20.22
C LEU A 94 24.02 7.16 18.69
N LEU A 95 23.43 8.27 18.24
CA LEU A 95 23.32 8.58 16.82
C LEU A 95 24.39 9.60 16.43
N ASP A 96 24.98 9.46 15.25
CA ASP A 96 25.80 10.51 14.68
C ASP A 96 24.93 11.72 14.29
N ASP A 97 25.58 12.86 14.00
CA ASP A 97 24.88 14.11 13.65
C ASP A 97 23.96 13.94 12.43
N GLY A 98 24.37 13.10 11.48
CA GLY A 98 23.58 12.82 10.29
C GLY A 98 22.34 11.98 10.57
N MET A 99 22.44 10.99 11.45
CA MET A 99 21.31 10.16 11.89
C MET A 99 20.33 10.97 12.73
N SER A 100 20.83 11.85 13.57
CA SER A 100 20.00 12.74 14.40
C SER A 100 19.18 13.71 13.52
N ALA A 101 19.77 14.29 12.49
CA ALA A 101 19.07 15.15 11.55
C ALA A 101 17.99 14.38 10.74
N GLU A 102 18.30 13.16 10.35
CA GLU A 102 17.35 12.30 9.63
C GLU A 102 16.18 11.88 10.52
N LEU A 103 16.44 11.51 11.78
CA LEU A 103 15.38 11.21 12.76
C LEU A 103 14.46 12.41 12.97
N ALA A 104 15.00 13.62 13.11
CA ALA A 104 14.22 14.85 13.22
C ALA A 104 13.34 15.09 11.98
N SER A 105 13.84 14.77 10.79
CA SER A 105 13.08 14.85 9.55
C SER A 105 11.93 13.84 9.53
N ILE A 106 12.16 12.61 9.97
CA ILE A 106 11.13 11.57 10.09
C ILE A 106 10.07 11.98 11.12
N GLU A 107 10.46 12.56 12.24
CA GLU A 107 9.53 13.07 13.26
C GLU A 107 8.63 14.18 12.71
N ALA A 108 9.21 15.13 12.00
CA ALA A 108 8.46 16.22 11.38
C ALA A 108 7.50 15.70 10.30
N TRP A 109 7.89 14.67 9.56
CA TRP A 109 7.01 14.00 8.59
C TRP A 109 5.93 13.18 9.29
N ALA A 110 6.24 12.46 10.37
CA ALA A 110 5.30 11.65 11.12
C ALA A 110 4.09 12.45 11.64
N ALA A 111 4.30 13.73 11.95
CA ALA A 111 3.23 14.64 12.37
C ALA A 111 2.27 15.05 11.24
N ARG A 112 2.61 14.78 9.97
CA ARG A 112 1.87 15.25 8.79
C ARG A 112 1.38 14.14 7.88
N THR A 113 1.98 12.95 7.95
CA THR A 113 1.59 11.81 7.11
C THR A 113 0.18 11.34 7.44
N ALA A 114 -0.56 10.94 6.40
CA ALA A 114 -1.92 10.44 6.57
C ALA A 114 -1.97 8.96 7.00
N ASP A 115 -1.04 8.15 6.51
CA ASP A 115 -1.03 6.69 6.71
C ASP A 115 0.30 6.13 7.22
N GLY A 116 1.33 6.95 7.32
CA GLY A 116 2.67 6.54 7.74
C GLY A 116 3.46 5.76 6.69
N SER A 117 3.06 5.79 5.43
CA SER A 117 3.75 5.08 4.35
C SER A 117 5.09 5.73 4.01
N VAL A 118 6.17 4.94 4.06
CA VAL A 118 7.53 5.41 3.72
C VAL A 118 7.63 5.99 2.30
N ALA A 119 6.72 5.62 1.41
CA ALA A 119 6.68 6.16 0.05
C ALA A 119 6.36 7.67 0.00
N ASP A 120 5.79 8.22 1.07
CA ASP A 120 5.46 9.65 1.18
C ASP A 120 6.63 10.48 1.74
N LEU A 121 7.73 9.82 2.13
CA LEU A 121 8.94 10.53 2.53
C LEU A 121 9.66 11.14 1.31
N PRO A 122 10.09 12.40 1.39
CA PRO A 122 10.82 13.05 0.29
C PRO A 122 12.12 12.34 -0.08
N THR A 123 12.76 11.71 0.91
CA THR A 123 13.99 10.94 0.74
C THR A 123 13.83 9.61 1.49
N PRO A 124 14.15 8.47 0.86
CA PRO A 124 14.14 7.19 1.54
C PRO A 124 15.08 7.22 2.75
N PRO A 125 14.61 6.76 3.92
CA PRO A 125 15.44 6.74 5.12
C PRO A 125 16.55 5.69 5.02
N ARG A 126 17.65 5.92 5.73
CA ARG A 126 18.70 4.90 5.91
C ARG A 126 18.13 3.72 6.71
N VAL A 127 18.61 2.51 6.40
CA VAL A 127 18.15 1.27 7.03
C VAL A 127 18.39 1.29 8.55
N GLU A 128 19.45 1.96 8.98
CA GLU A 128 19.87 2.11 10.39
C GLU A 128 18.93 3.02 11.19
N VAL A 129 18.25 3.93 10.50
CA VAL A 129 17.33 4.91 11.12
C VAL A 129 15.88 4.45 11.07
N TRP A 130 15.51 3.64 10.07
CA TRP A 130 14.17 3.11 9.86
C TRP A 130 13.96 1.75 10.58
#